data_4c3a0f1a0b01f776bc4005427cf26300
#
_entry.id   4c3a0f1a0b01f776bc4005427cf26300
#
_cell.length_a   1.000
_cell.length_b   1.000
_cell.length_c   1.000
_cell.angle_alpha   90.00
_cell.angle_beta   90.00
_cell.angle_gamma   90.00
#
_symmetry.space_group_name_H-M   'P 1'
#
loop_
_entity.id
_entity.type
_entity.pdbx_description
1 polymer ?
#
loop_
_entity_poly.entity_id
_entity_poly.type
_entity_poly.pdbx_seq_one_letter_code
_entity_poly.pdbx_strand_id
1 'polypeptide(L)'
;MKNLFAALAIFTAVLCGNATAMAADTTTPALDAVTLKDGSNIYGEVIEMAGGVLVMKTPSSPDNVIKVKWSDVAKLAVNHPIPFHLKEGSILVGTATAGADGNLNIQSEPLKGSLTVPLDAIGSVNPLVQPPVLYSGSLTGGFSQTTGNSHLKNASLLGDFVARSEQLRLSINGRYVYAENANTLIARNARGTIKLDFFITKRFYWFASSYVENDRFQDLKMRTALGTGPGYQFIDRGDLGGVLKDMTFYTEAGVSYFNEDFRLADDQSSIRARISMKLNWPILDDRITFYHYSEFYPSLQNASNYFLTMDNGARFKIWEGFVSGLQVTTRYNSRPAPGTGDTDNLYLFTLGYSFDTTRKR
;
A
#
# COMPACT_ATOMS: atom_id res chain seq x y z
N MET A 1 26.91 -21.24 5.95
CA MET A 1 26.00 -21.72 4.90
C MET A 1 24.83 -22.58 5.41
N LYS A 2 24.97 -23.41 6.45
CA LYS A 2 23.85 -24.27 6.96
C LYS A 2 22.69 -23.49 7.62
N ASN A 3 22.90 -22.30 8.13
CA ASN A 3 21.88 -21.54 8.86
C ASN A 3 21.05 -20.56 7.98
N LEU A 4 21.43 -20.37 6.71
CA LEU A 4 20.69 -19.48 5.80
C LEU A 4 19.51 -20.20 5.14
N PHE A 5 19.61 -21.52 4.93
CA PHE A 5 18.54 -22.35 4.36
C PHE A 5 17.41 -22.65 5.37
N ALA A 6 17.69 -22.61 6.67
CA ALA A 6 16.68 -22.82 7.71
C ALA A 6 15.69 -21.65 7.84
N ALA A 7 16.12 -20.43 7.55
CA ALA A 7 15.25 -19.24 7.61
C ALA A 7 14.27 -19.15 6.41
N LEU A 8 14.65 -19.71 5.25
CA LEU A 8 13.80 -19.70 4.05
C LEU A 8 12.72 -20.79 4.09
N ALA A 9 12.98 -21.91 4.79
CA ALA A 9 12.02 -23.02 4.92
C ALA A 9 10.85 -22.72 5.86
N ILE A 10 11.00 -21.81 6.81
CA ILE A 10 9.93 -21.44 7.75
C ILE A 10 8.88 -20.53 7.12
N PHE A 11 9.25 -19.76 6.08
CA PHE A 11 8.30 -18.85 5.42
C PHE A 11 7.38 -19.56 4.39
N THR A 12 7.80 -20.71 3.86
CA THR A 12 6.99 -21.50 2.91
C THR A 12 5.93 -22.38 3.58
N ALA A 13 6.05 -22.68 4.87
CA ALA A 13 5.11 -23.55 5.59
C ALA A 13 3.82 -22.85 6.08
N VAL A 14 3.75 -21.52 6.06
CA VAL A 14 2.58 -20.75 6.54
C VAL A 14 1.56 -20.50 5.41
N LEU A 15 1.90 -20.73 4.14
CA LEU A 15 1.03 -20.50 2.98
C LEU A 15 0.26 -21.71 2.47
N CYS A 16 0.45 -22.91 3.04
CA CYS A 16 -0.30 -24.13 2.70
C CYS A 16 -1.30 -24.51 3.79
N GLY A 17 -2.22 -23.61 4.14
CA GLY A 17 -3.35 -23.84 5.04
C GLY A 17 -4.62 -24.12 4.25
N ASN A 18 -4.95 -25.40 4.10
CA ASN A 18 -6.29 -25.99 3.87
C ASN A 18 -7.24 -25.29 2.87
N ALA A 19 -7.08 -25.58 1.60
CA ALA A 19 -8.18 -25.52 0.65
C ALA A 19 -9.07 -26.77 0.83
N THR A 20 -10.05 -26.72 1.71
CA THR A 20 -11.20 -27.62 1.65
C THR A 20 -12.01 -27.19 0.44
N ALA A 21 -12.01 -28.02 -0.60
CA ALA A 21 -12.93 -27.89 -1.72
C ALA A 21 -14.37 -28.08 -1.22
N MET A 22 -15.07 -26.98 -0.99
CA MET A 22 -16.54 -27.02 -0.93
C MET A 22 -17.05 -27.19 -2.35
N ALA A 23 -17.79 -28.28 -2.58
CA ALA A 23 -18.53 -28.48 -3.81
C ALA A 23 -19.47 -27.29 -4.00
N ALA A 24 -19.22 -26.49 -5.03
CA ALA A 24 -20.10 -25.39 -5.41
C ALA A 24 -21.36 -26.03 -6.03
N ASP A 25 -22.49 -25.82 -5.38
CA ASP A 25 -23.81 -26.05 -5.95
C ASP A 25 -23.98 -25.10 -7.14
N THR A 26 -23.94 -25.59 -8.36
CA THR A 26 -24.03 -24.84 -9.61
C THR A 26 -25.48 -24.49 -9.96
N THR A 27 -26.17 -23.78 -9.09
CA THR A 27 -27.32 -22.97 -9.50
C THR A 27 -26.78 -21.66 -10.04
N THR A 28 -26.89 -21.46 -11.35
CA THR A 28 -26.58 -20.16 -11.97
C THR A 28 -27.42 -19.11 -11.25
N PRO A 29 -26.84 -18.14 -10.52
CA PRO A 29 -27.64 -17.15 -9.82
C PRO A 29 -28.44 -16.35 -10.86
N ALA A 30 -29.71 -16.14 -10.57
CA ALA A 30 -30.57 -15.29 -11.40
C ALA A 30 -29.93 -13.88 -11.47
N LEU A 31 -29.75 -13.37 -12.69
CA LEU A 31 -29.16 -12.05 -12.89
C LEU A 31 -30.06 -10.97 -12.30
N ASP A 32 -29.47 -9.95 -11.73
CA ASP A 32 -30.17 -8.73 -11.34
C ASP A 32 -30.58 -7.99 -12.60
N ALA A 33 -31.63 -7.16 -12.49
CA ALA A 33 -32.17 -6.42 -13.62
C ALA A 33 -32.45 -4.97 -13.24
N VAL A 34 -32.08 -4.07 -14.14
CA VAL A 34 -32.41 -2.65 -14.07
C VAL A 34 -33.15 -2.23 -15.30
N THR A 35 -34.30 -1.56 -15.12
CA THR A 35 -35.03 -0.91 -16.21
C THR A 35 -34.85 0.59 -16.09
N LEU A 36 -34.44 1.24 -17.16
CA LEU A 36 -34.28 2.69 -17.25
C LEU A 36 -35.60 3.38 -17.61
N LYS A 37 -35.67 4.67 -17.40
CA LYS A 37 -36.86 5.49 -17.75
C LYS A 37 -37.12 5.56 -19.24
N ASP A 38 -36.11 5.32 -20.09
CA ASP A 38 -36.24 5.22 -21.55
C ASP A 38 -36.74 3.84 -22.03
N GLY A 39 -36.96 2.90 -21.09
CA GLY A 39 -37.41 1.52 -21.37
C GLY A 39 -36.27 0.51 -21.57
N SER A 40 -35.01 0.93 -21.59
CA SER A 40 -33.85 0.05 -21.71
C SER A 40 -33.73 -0.89 -20.49
N ASN A 41 -33.35 -2.15 -20.73
CA ASN A 41 -33.10 -3.14 -19.69
C ASN A 41 -31.64 -3.54 -19.67
N ILE A 42 -31.06 -3.60 -18.48
CA ILE A 42 -29.68 -4.02 -18.22
C ILE A 42 -29.75 -5.22 -17.28
N TYR A 43 -29.08 -6.32 -17.65
CA TYR A 43 -28.97 -7.52 -16.86
C TYR A 43 -27.53 -7.75 -16.43
N GLY A 44 -27.33 -8.12 -15.18
CA GLY A 44 -25.99 -8.33 -14.63
C GLY A 44 -26.06 -8.50 -13.11
N GLU A 45 -24.99 -8.24 -12.44
CA GLU A 45 -24.87 -8.25 -10.98
C GLU A 45 -24.75 -6.79 -10.47
N VAL A 46 -25.60 -6.40 -9.54
CA VAL A 46 -25.51 -5.09 -8.89
C VAL A 46 -24.29 -5.09 -7.97
N ILE A 47 -23.29 -4.28 -8.30
CA ILE A 47 -22.08 -4.13 -7.50
C ILE A 47 -22.31 -3.12 -6.38
N GLU A 48 -22.67 -1.89 -6.75
CA GLU A 48 -22.97 -0.81 -5.79
C GLU A 48 -23.83 0.28 -6.42
N MET A 49 -24.55 1.02 -5.59
CA MET A 49 -25.04 2.36 -5.92
C MET A 49 -24.58 3.33 -4.85
N ALA A 50 -23.73 4.27 -5.24
CA ALA A 50 -23.22 5.31 -4.36
C ALA A 50 -23.03 6.63 -5.12
N GLY A 51 -23.24 7.77 -4.45
CA GLY A 51 -23.10 9.08 -5.09
C GLY A 51 -24.02 9.29 -6.29
N GLY A 52 -25.19 8.61 -6.34
CA GLY A 52 -26.15 8.73 -7.43
C GLY A 52 -25.75 7.97 -8.71
N VAL A 53 -24.79 7.05 -8.64
CA VAL A 53 -24.38 6.18 -9.76
C VAL A 53 -24.53 4.72 -9.35
N LEU A 54 -25.33 3.97 -10.13
CA LEU A 54 -25.45 2.52 -10.03
C LEU A 54 -24.39 1.87 -10.91
N VAL A 55 -23.65 0.92 -10.34
CA VAL A 55 -22.61 0.13 -11.02
C VAL A 55 -23.07 -1.31 -11.10
N MET A 56 -23.13 -1.86 -12.32
CA MET A 56 -23.48 -3.24 -12.59
C MET A 56 -22.36 -3.95 -13.33
N LYS A 57 -22.10 -5.20 -12.93
CA LYS A 57 -21.19 -6.09 -13.63
C LYS A 57 -21.99 -6.87 -14.68
N THR A 58 -21.58 -6.77 -15.94
CA THR A 58 -22.23 -7.48 -17.05
C THR A 58 -21.20 -7.96 -18.07
N PRO A 59 -21.28 -9.19 -18.57
CA PRO A 59 -20.37 -9.69 -19.59
C PRO A 59 -20.54 -9.00 -20.94
N SER A 60 -21.60 -8.22 -21.13
CA SER A 60 -21.89 -7.48 -22.38
C SER A 60 -21.10 -6.18 -22.53
N SER A 61 -20.32 -5.76 -21.51
CA SER A 61 -19.46 -4.57 -21.58
C SER A 61 -17.99 -4.97 -21.74
N PRO A 62 -17.18 -4.26 -22.55
CA PRO A 62 -15.74 -4.51 -22.69
C PRO A 62 -14.98 -4.51 -21.35
N ASP A 63 -15.40 -3.65 -20.40
CA ASP A 63 -14.80 -3.55 -19.07
C ASP A 63 -15.54 -4.41 -18.05
N ASN A 64 -16.48 -5.26 -18.46
CA ASN A 64 -17.38 -6.04 -17.60
C ASN A 64 -18.20 -5.17 -16.61
N VAL A 65 -18.29 -3.87 -16.81
CA VAL A 65 -18.98 -2.93 -15.92
C VAL A 65 -19.77 -1.89 -16.72
N ILE A 66 -21.03 -1.65 -16.29
CA ILE A 66 -21.87 -0.56 -16.78
C ILE A 66 -22.18 0.39 -15.61
N LYS A 67 -22.11 1.69 -15.87
CA LYS A 67 -22.47 2.76 -14.91
C LYS A 67 -23.71 3.47 -15.38
N VAL A 68 -24.70 3.57 -14.50
CA VAL A 68 -26.02 4.18 -14.77
C VAL A 68 -26.28 5.27 -13.74
N LYS A 69 -26.79 6.42 -14.16
CA LYS A 69 -27.27 7.44 -13.22
C LYS A 69 -28.49 6.90 -12.47
N TRP A 70 -28.47 6.99 -11.15
CA TRP A 70 -29.62 6.55 -10.33
C TRP A 70 -30.92 7.27 -10.66
N SER A 71 -30.83 8.55 -11.08
CA SER A 71 -31.99 9.34 -11.56
C SER A 71 -32.68 8.75 -12.77
N ASP A 72 -32.01 7.96 -13.58
CA ASP A 72 -32.51 7.39 -14.81
C ASP A 72 -33.08 5.97 -14.60
N VAL A 73 -32.96 5.42 -13.39
CA VAL A 73 -33.51 4.11 -13.01
C VAL A 73 -35.03 4.25 -12.80
N ALA A 74 -35.80 3.41 -13.49
CA ALA A 74 -37.24 3.28 -13.31
C ALA A 74 -37.61 2.08 -12.45
N LYS A 75 -36.88 0.94 -12.60
CA LYS A 75 -37.12 -0.28 -11.84
C LYS A 75 -35.79 -0.97 -11.51
N LEU A 76 -35.72 -1.62 -10.37
CA LEU A 76 -34.59 -2.42 -9.93
C LEU A 76 -35.11 -3.77 -9.41
N ALA A 77 -34.45 -4.86 -9.82
CA ALA A 77 -34.62 -6.18 -9.23
C ALA A 77 -33.24 -6.75 -8.85
N VAL A 78 -33.14 -7.21 -7.61
CA VAL A 78 -31.90 -7.79 -7.05
C VAL A 78 -32.26 -9.15 -6.48
N ASN A 79 -31.63 -10.19 -7.00
CA ASN A 79 -31.95 -11.59 -6.73
C ASN A 79 -31.09 -12.23 -5.63
N HIS A 80 -30.20 -11.49 -5.03
CA HIS A 80 -29.37 -11.91 -3.90
C HIS A 80 -29.46 -10.89 -2.75
N PRO A 81 -29.31 -11.30 -1.51
CA PRO A 81 -29.42 -10.39 -0.37
C PRO A 81 -28.28 -9.38 -0.37
N ILE A 82 -28.60 -8.08 -0.46
CA ILE A 82 -27.65 -6.96 -0.33
C ILE A 82 -28.21 -5.87 0.59
N PRO A 83 -27.34 -5.03 1.17
CA PRO A 83 -27.78 -3.90 1.99
C PRO A 83 -28.30 -2.73 1.13
N PHE A 84 -29.49 -2.25 1.49
CA PHE A 84 -30.11 -1.02 0.98
C PHE A 84 -30.07 0.02 2.12
N HIS A 85 -29.34 1.10 1.92
CA HIS A 85 -29.25 2.20 2.88
C HIS A 85 -30.24 3.27 2.49
N LEU A 86 -31.18 3.61 3.37
CA LEU A 86 -32.13 4.68 3.16
C LEU A 86 -31.50 6.03 3.53
N LYS A 87 -31.97 7.11 2.92
CA LYS A 87 -31.51 8.48 3.21
C LYS A 87 -31.69 8.89 4.66
N GLU A 88 -32.73 8.31 5.34
CA GLU A 88 -33.00 8.52 6.76
C GLU A 88 -32.04 7.78 7.72
N GLY A 89 -31.15 6.92 7.18
CA GLY A 89 -30.15 6.17 7.96
C GLY A 89 -30.51 4.71 8.24
N SER A 90 -31.70 4.23 7.91
CA SER A 90 -32.06 2.80 8.06
C SER A 90 -31.36 1.93 7.04
N ILE A 91 -31.00 0.71 7.43
CA ILE A 91 -30.35 -0.29 6.57
C ILE A 91 -31.26 -1.52 6.50
N LEU A 92 -31.64 -1.89 5.28
CA LEU A 92 -32.42 -3.09 4.99
C LEU A 92 -31.55 -4.08 4.21
N VAL A 93 -31.37 -5.31 4.71
CA VAL A 93 -30.63 -6.36 4.00
C VAL A 93 -31.63 -7.37 3.45
N GLY A 94 -31.60 -7.58 2.14
CA GLY A 94 -32.51 -8.51 1.49
C GLY A 94 -32.43 -8.48 -0.03
N THR A 95 -33.31 -9.25 -0.67
CA THR A 95 -33.56 -9.19 -2.12
C THR A 95 -34.55 -8.09 -2.43
N ALA A 96 -34.57 -7.62 -3.68
CA ALA A 96 -35.47 -6.55 -4.07
C ALA A 96 -36.18 -6.87 -5.39
N THR A 97 -37.46 -6.50 -5.46
CA THR A 97 -38.26 -6.60 -6.68
C THR A 97 -38.88 -5.26 -7.00
N ALA A 98 -39.07 -4.99 -8.29
CA ALA A 98 -39.71 -3.76 -8.74
C ALA A 98 -41.18 -3.75 -8.27
N GLY A 99 -41.57 -2.71 -7.55
CA GLY A 99 -42.95 -2.40 -7.17
C GLY A 99 -43.65 -1.55 -8.22
N ALA A 100 -44.93 -1.17 -7.94
CA ALA A 100 -45.65 -0.20 -8.72
C ALA A 100 -45.14 1.24 -8.44
N ASP A 101 -45.33 2.15 -9.39
CA ASP A 101 -45.14 3.60 -9.24
C ASP A 101 -43.72 4.02 -8.75
N GLY A 102 -42.67 3.36 -9.23
CA GLY A 102 -41.29 3.71 -8.84
C GLY A 102 -40.89 3.27 -7.42
N ASN A 103 -41.64 2.34 -6.86
CA ASN A 103 -41.30 1.73 -5.58
C ASN A 103 -40.45 0.48 -5.74
N LEU A 104 -39.73 0.12 -4.69
CA LEU A 104 -38.94 -1.08 -4.55
C LEU A 104 -39.51 -1.91 -3.39
N ASN A 105 -39.83 -3.17 -3.64
CA ASN A 105 -40.22 -4.10 -2.59
C ASN A 105 -38.97 -4.88 -2.14
N ILE A 106 -38.51 -4.57 -0.94
CA ILE A 106 -37.35 -5.23 -0.33
C ILE A 106 -37.85 -6.35 0.58
N GLN A 107 -37.46 -7.57 0.27
CA GLN A 107 -37.75 -8.73 1.10
C GLN A 107 -36.56 -9.00 2.01
N SER A 108 -36.73 -8.73 3.30
CA SER A 108 -35.68 -8.91 4.30
C SER A 108 -35.85 -10.26 5.00
N GLU A 109 -34.86 -11.12 4.90
CA GLU A 109 -34.84 -12.42 5.58
C GLU A 109 -34.88 -12.32 7.10
N PRO A 110 -34.13 -11.41 7.76
CA PRO A 110 -34.17 -11.27 9.21
C PRO A 110 -35.55 -10.84 9.74
N LEU A 111 -36.31 -10.06 8.98
CA LEU A 111 -37.61 -9.53 9.40
C LEU A 111 -38.80 -10.41 8.95
N LYS A 112 -38.54 -11.45 8.13
CA LYS A 112 -39.57 -12.31 7.51
C LYS A 112 -40.74 -11.53 6.89
N GLY A 113 -40.44 -10.36 6.31
CA GLY A 113 -41.43 -9.44 5.75
C GLY A 113 -40.92 -8.68 4.54
N SER A 114 -41.81 -8.13 3.76
CA SER A 114 -41.50 -7.20 2.66
C SER A 114 -41.80 -5.77 3.07
N LEU A 115 -40.87 -4.87 2.73
CA LEU A 115 -41.06 -3.42 2.90
C LEU A 115 -41.06 -2.75 1.54
N THR A 116 -42.09 -1.93 1.29
CA THR A 116 -42.16 -1.12 0.06
C THR A 116 -41.50 0.24 0.32
N VAL A 117 -40.49 0.59 -0.47
CA VAL A 117 -39.71 1.83 -0.33
C VAL A 117 -39.63 2.53 -1.68
N PRO A 118 -39.86 3.86 -1.76
CA PRO A 118 -39.63 4.61 -2.98
C PRO A 118 -38.15 4.58 -3.41
N LEU A 119 -37.89 4.48 -4.71
CA LEU A 119 -36.51 4.50 -5.23
C LEU A 119 -35.75 5.77 -4.86
N ASP A 120 -36.43 6.89 -4.72
CA ASP A 120 -35.85 8.17 -4.31
C ASP A 120 -35.46 8.24 -2.83
N ALA A 121 -36.04 7.38 -1.98
CA ALA A 121 -35.63 7.25 -0.58
C ALA A 121 -34.35 6.43 -0.38
N ILE A 122 -33.91 5.73 -1.41
CA ILE A 122 -32.65 4.96 -1.38
C ILE A 122 -31.46 5.93 -1.45
N GLY A 123 -30.59 5.90 -0.45
CA GLY A 123 -29.35 6.67 -0.39
C GLY A 123 -28.17 5.95 -1.05
N SER A 124 -28.05 4.63 -0.80
CA SER A 124 -27.07 3.75 -1.46
C SER A 124 -27.55 2.30 -1.45
N VAL A 125 -27.05 1.51 -2.41
CA VAL A 125 -27.31 0.07 -2.53
C VAL A 125 -25.97 -0.64 -2.52
N ASN A 126 -25.83 -1.63 -1.65
CA ASN A 126 -24.60 -2.41 -1.49
C ASN A 126 -23.34 -1.54 -1.48
N PRO A 127 -23.29 -0.45 -0.68
CA PRO A 127 -22.13 0.42 -0.69
C PRO A 127 -20.91 -0.40 -0.32
N LEU A 128 -19.85 -0.30 -1.11
CA LEU A 128 -18.58 -0.96 -0.80
C LEU A 128 -18.13 -0.48 0.57
N VAL A 129 -18.28 -1.33 1.56
CA VAL A 129 -17.69 -1.09 2.88
C VAL A 129 -16.19 -1.18 2.70
N GLN A 130 -15.54 -0.02 2.69
CA GLN A 130 -14.08 -0.02 2.72
C GLN A 130 -13.65 -0.70 4.02
N PRO A 131 -12.72 -1.65 3.97
CA PRO A 131 -12.22 -2.26 5.19
C PRO A 131 -11.70 -1.15 6.11
N PRO A 132 -11.96 -1.24 7.42
CA PRO A 132 -11.57 -0.21 8.39
C PRO A 132 -10.05 0.02 8.40
N VAL A 133 -9.29 -0.95 7.91
CA VAL A 133 -7.83 -0.85 7.71
C VAL A 133 -7.48 -1.29 6.30
N LEU A 134 -6.76 -0.44 5.60
CA LEU A 134 -6.23 -0.70 4.25
C LEU A 134 -4.76 -1.11 4.35
N TYR A 135 -4.38 -2.10 3.57
CA TYR A 135 -3.03 -2.66 3.59
C TYR A 135 -2.35 -2.51 2.23
N SER A 136 -1.08 -2.18 2.25
CA SER A 136 -0.23 -2.26 1.07
C SER A 136 1.17 -2.68 1.45
N GLY A 137 1.90 -3.30 0.54
CA GLY A 137 3.27 -3.69 0.81
C GLY A 137 3.94 -4.34 -0.37
N SER A 138 5.24 -4.54 -0.24
CA SER A 138 6.02 -5.31 -1.18
C SER A 138 7.15 -6.07 -0.49
N LEU A 139 7.51 -7.20 -1.06
CA LEU A 139 8.71 -7.95 -0.71
C LEU A 139 9.44 -8.26 -2.02
N THR A 140 10.64 -7.70 -2.15
CA THR A 140 11.45 -7.83 -3.36
C THR A 140 12.85 -8.27 -3.01
N GLY A 141 13.48 -9.05 -3.88
CA GLY A 141 14.84 -9.53 -3.72
C GLY A 141 15.61 -9.50 -5.02
N GLY A 142 16.92 -9.42 -4.91
CA GLY A 142 17.85 -9.53 -6.02
C GLY A 142 19.00 -10.44 -5.65
N PHE A 143 19.48 -11.20 -6.62
CA PHE A 143 20.68 -12.03 -6.50
C PHE A 143 21.47 -12.00 -7.79
N SER A 144 22.78 -11.88 -7.68
CA SER A 144 23.71 -12.06 -8.81
C SER A 144 24.96 -12.79 -8.36
N GLN A 145 25.48 -13.61 -9.23
CA GLN A 145 26.75 -14.32 -9.01
C GLN A 145 27.56 -14.36 -10.31
N THR A 146 28.83 -14.00 -10.23
CA THR A 146 29.81 -14.21 -11.29
C THR A 146 30.83 -15.22 -10.83
N THR A 147 31.29 -16.06 -11.77
CA THR A 147 32.32 -17.09 -11.56
C THR A 147 33.32 -17.06 -12.72
N GLY A 148 34.50 -17.60 -12.53
CA GLY A 148 35.59 -17.57 -13.52
C GLY A 148 36.66 -16.57 -13.12
N ASN A 149 36.99 -15.60 -13.99
CA ASN A 149 38.01 -14.59 -13.70
C ASN A 149 37.67 -13.64 -12.56
N SER A 150 36.36 -13.53 -12.20
CA SER A 150 35.87 -12.81 -11.02
C SER A 150 34.91 -13.70 -10.22
N HIS A 151 34.93 -13.55 -8.91
CA HIS A 151 34.06 -14.31 -7.98
C HIS A 151 33.22 -13.33 -7.14
N LEU A 152 32.24 -12.70 -7.77
CA LEU A 152 31.33 -11.75 -7.09
C LEU A 152 30.02 -12.42 -6.78
N LYS A 153 29.52 -12.26 -5.54
CA LYS A 153 28.16 -12.63 -5.11
C LYS A 153 27.48 -11.42 -4.49
N ASN A 154 26.28 -11.13 -4.93
CA ASN A 154 25.44 -10.08 -4.36
C ASN A 154 24.06 -10.66 -4.03
N ALA A 155 23.51 -10.24 -2.90
CA ALA A 155 22.15 -10.53 -2.51
C ALA A 155 21.51 -9.30 -1.88
N SER A 156 20.26 -9.04 -2.18
CA SER A 156 19.48 -7.99 -1.56
C SER A 156 18.06 -8.47 -1.23
N LEU A 157 17.50 -7.98 -0.13
CA LEU A 157 16.11 -8.20 0.26
C LEU A 157 15.55 -6.87 0.75
N LEU A 158 14.41 -6.46 0.19
CA LEU A 158 13.71 -5.24 0.56
C LEU A 158 12.27 -5.59 0.88
N GLY A 159 11.75 -5.04 1.97
CA GLY A 159 10.36 -5.19 2.38
C GLY A 159 9.77 -3.85 2.80
N ASP A 160 8.56 -3.59 2.40
CA ASP A 160 7.74 -2.49 2.89
C ASP A 160 6.33 -2.99 3.19
N PHE A 161 5.75 -2.44 4.25
CA PHE A 161 4.38 -2.71 4.65
C PHE A 161 3.76 -1.45 5.22
N VAL A 162 2.54 -1.16 4.81
CA VAL A 162 1.74 -0.05 5.33
C VAL A 162 0.35 -0.56 5.69
N ALA A 163 -0.08 -0.27 6.90
CA ALA A 163 -1.46 -0.42 7.35
C ALA A 163 -2.04 0.97 7.63
N ARG A 164 -3.14 1.32 6.97
CA ARG A 164 -3.78 2.63 7.06
C ARG A 164 -5.23 2.50 7.49
N SER A 165 -5.58 3.10 8.62
CA SER A 165 -6.96 3.41 9.00
C SER A 165 -7.24 4.90 8.78
N GLU A 166 -8.42 5.36 9.14
CA GLU A 166 -8.76 6.79 9.05
C GLU A 166 -7.83 7.66 9.90
N GLN A 167 -7.49 7.22 11.12
CA GLN A 167 -6.70 8.00 12.07
C GLN A 167 -5.25 7.55 12.21
N LEU A 168 -4.91 6.32 11.80
CA LEU A 168 -3.58 5.76 12.00
C LEU A 168 -2.97 5.26 10.71
N ARG A 169 -1.66 5.45 10.55
CA ARG A 169 -0.86 4.78 9.52
C ARG A 169 0.39 4.18 10.15
N LEU A 170 0.48 2.87 10.15
CA LEU A 170 1.69 2.13 10.48
C LEU A 170 2.48 1.89 9.20
N SER A 171 3.77 2.21 9.22
CA SER A 171 4.70 1.90 8.12
C SER A 171 5.88 1.11 8.67
N ILE A 172 6.20 0.00 8.03
CA ILE A 172 7.35 -0.84 8.35
C ILE A 172 8.18 -1.01 7.09
N ASN A 173 9.47 -0.73 7.17
CA ASN A 173 10.40 -0.91 6.06
C ASN A 173 11.62 -1.69 6.55
N GLY A 174 12.12 -2.57 5.70
CA GLY A 174 13.32 -3.35 5.98
C GLY A 174 14.17 -3.52 4.72
N ARG A 175 15.48 -3.50 4.91
CA ARG A 175 16.45 -3.76 3.84
C ARG A 175 17.62 -4.56 4.38
N TYR A 176 18.05 -5.56 3.60
CA TYR A 176 19.27 -6.29 3.80
C TYR A 176 20.06 -6.34 2.49
N VAL A 177 21.36 -6.04 2.55
CA VAL A 177 22.27 -6.10 1.42
C VAL A 177 23.52 -6.86 1.83
N TYR A 178 23.95 -7.77 0.97
CA TYR A 178 25.15 -8.58 1.13
C TYR A 178 25.92 -8.61 -0.18
N ALA A 179 27.24 -8.40 -0.11
CA ALA A 179 28.12 -8.61 -1.24
C ALA A 179 29.45 -9.21 -0.80
N GLU A 180 29.98 -10.12 -1.62
CA GLU A 180 31.22 -10.85 -1.40
C GLU A 180 32.02 -10.90 -2.71
N ASN A 181 33.31 -10.65 -2.65
CA ASN A 181 34.25 -10.81 -3.77
C ASN A 181 35.35 -11.76 -3.36
N ALA A 182 35.57 -12.84 -4.13
CA ALA A 182 36.59 -13.86 -3.88
C ALA A 182 36.59 -14.33 -2.41
N ASN A 183 35.43 -14.67 -1.86
CA ASN A 183 35.19 -15.08 -0.46
C ASN A 183 35.50 -13.99 0.59
N THR A 184 35.81 -12.77 0.15
CA THR A 184 35.95 -11.62 1.05
C THR A 184 34.67 -10.81 1.06
N LEU A 185 34.10 -10.59 2.24
CA LEU A 185 32.90 -9.77 2.42
C LEU A 185 33.23 -8.31 2.07
N ILE A 186 32.50 -7.72 1.13
CA ILE A 186 32.67 -6.34 0.66
C ILE A 186 31.47 -5.42 0.97
N ALA A 187 30.29 -5.98 1.25
CA ALA A 187 29.15 -5.20 1.79
C ALA A 187 28.29 -6.08 2.68
N ARG A 188 27.86 -5.53 3.82
CA ARG A 188 26.83 -6.10 4.68
C ARG A 188 26.14 -4.98 5.45
N ASN A 189 24.93 -4.67 5.01
CA ASN A 189 24.09 -3.65 5.61
C ASN A 189 22.71 -4.23 5.92
N ALA A 190 22.20 -3.97 7.11
CA ALA A 190 20.82 -4.26 7.51
C ALA A 190 20.19 -3.00 8.09
N ARG A 191 19.01 -2.65 7.63
CA ARG A 191 18.25 -1.46 8.06
C ARG A 191 16.80 -1.82 8.29
N GLY A 192 16.21 -1.30 9.36
CA GLY A 192 14.78 -1.39 9.66
C GLY A 192 14.22 -0.06 10.13
N THR A 193 12.99 0.25 9.75
CA THR A 193 12.26 1.43 10.20
C THR A 193 10.83 1.04 10.54
N ILE A 194 10.34 1.50 11.68
CA ILE A 194 8.93 1.44 12.07
C ILE A 194 8.48 2.87 12.30
N LYS A 195 7.37 3.27 11.69
CA LYS A 195 6.79 4.60 11.84
C LYS A 195 5.29 4.50 12.05
N LEU A 196 4.80 5.24 13.04
CA LEU A 196 3.38 5.40 13.34
C LEU A 196 2.99 6.86 13.16
N ASP A 197 1.99 7.11 12.33
CA ASP A 197 1.40 8.44 12.09
C ASP A 197 0.00 8.47 12.70
N PHE A 198 -0.26 9.48 13.50
CA PHE A 198 -1.58 9.79 14.07
C PHE A 198 -2.17 10.99 13.33
N PHE A 199 -3.23 10.79 12.56
CA PHE A 199 -3.90 11.82 11.78
C PHE A 199 -4.85 12.65 12.64
N ILE A 200 -4.54 13.93 12.78
CA ILE A 200 -5.34 14.93 13.51
C ILE A 200 -6.42 15.48 12.57
N THR A 201 -6.09 15.62 11.29
CA THR A 201 -7.03 15.93 10.20
C THR A 201 -6.81 14.93 9.07
N LYS A 202 -7.57 15.02 7.98
CA LYS A 202 -7.34 14.17 6.79
C LYS A 202 -5.93 14.30 6.22
N ARG A 203 -5.24 15.41 6.45
CA ARG A 203 -3.93 15.72 5.85
C ARG A 203 -2.82 15.98 6.88
N PHE A 204 -3.15 16.56 8.02
CA PHE A 204 -2.18 16.87 9.07
C PHE A 204 -2.11 15.72 10.07
N TYR A 205 -0.89 15.26 10.37
CA TYR A 205 -0.64 14.18 11.31
C TYR A 205 0.62 14.45 12.16
N TRP A 206 0.71 13.73 13.25
CA TRP A 206 1.91 13.65 14.07
C TRP A 206 2.53 12.27 13.93
N PHE A 207 3.84 12.18 13.71
CA PHE A 207 4.53 10.90 13.59
C PHE A 207 5.41 10.60 14.79
N ALA A 208 5.60 9.29 15.05
CA ALA A 208 6.67 8.72 15.85
C ALA A 208 7.38 7.64 15.03
N SER A 209 8.70 7.63 15.03
CA SER A 209 9.49 6.68 14.24
C SER A 209 10.64 6.11 15.03
N SER A 210 10.97 4.86 14.73
CA SER A 210 12.17 4.17 15.19
C SER A 210 12.93 3.64 13.98
N TYR A 211 14.23 3.82 14.00
CA TYR A 211 15.15 3.41 12.95
C TYR A 211 16.30 2.64 13.56
N VAL A 212 16.66 1.53 12.96
CA VAL A 212 17.81 0.70 13.35
C VAL A 212 18.62 0.35 12.12
N GLU A 213 19.94 0.46 12.22
CA GLU A 213 20.85 0.13 11.13
C GLU A 213 22.13 -0.53 11.67
N ASN A 214 22.65 -1.50 10.92
CA ASN A 214 23.98 -2.07 11.04
C ASN A 214 24.67 -1.98 9.69
N ASP A 215 25.86 -1.39 9.63
CA ASP A 215 26.66 -1.31 8.41
C ASP A 215 28.13 -1.56 8.72
N ARG A 216 28.61 -2.74 8.32
CA ARG A 216 29.99 -3.15 8.63
C ARG A 216 31.03 -2.28 7.95
N PHE A 217 30.74 -1.71 6.79
CA PHE A 217 31.71 -0.97 5.97
C PHE A 217 31.73 0.53 6.25
N GLN A 218 30.72 1.02 6.99
CA GLN A 218 30.73 2.36 7.60
C GLN A 218 31.24 2.36 9.05
N ASP A 219 31.94 1.30 9.48
CA ASP A 219 32.37 1.08 10.85
C ASP A 219 31.21 1.01 11.87
N LEU A 220 29.99 0.99 11.39
CA LEU A 220 28.76 1.10 12.18
C LEU A 220 28.35 -0.28 12.72
N LYS A 221 28.51 -0.49 14.02
CA LYS A 221 28.01 -1.67 14.72
C LYS A 221 26.50 -1.61 14.86
N MET A 222 25.98 -0.46 15.34
CA MET A 222 24.54 -0.20 15.42
C MET A 222 24.28 1.30 15.46
N ARG A 223 23.33 1.75 14.65
CA ARG A 223 22.72 3.07 14.74
C ARG A 223 21.27 2.88 15.11
N THR A 224 20.82 3.57 16.14
CA THR A 224 19.41 3.69 16.48
C THR A 224 19.00 5.15 16.40
N ALA A 225 17.79 5.42 15.92
CA ALA A 225 17.23 6.76 15.98
C ALA A 225 15.76 6.68 16.38
N LEU A 226 15.36 7.56 17.29
CA LEU A 226 13.97 7.77 17.67
C LEU A 226 13.57 9.18 17.25
N GLY A 227 12.54 9.29 16.44
CA GLY A 227 12.12 10.56 15.86
C GLY A 227 10.65 10.83 16.07
N THR A 228 10.29 12.13 16.15
CA THR A 228 8.90 12.57 16.25
C THR A 228 8.74 13.97 15.66
N GLY A 229 7.54 14.30 15.20
CA GLY A 229 7.21 15.62 14.66
C GLY A 229 5.93 15.64 13.84
N PRO A 230 5.57 16.82 13.32
CA PRO A 230 4.45 16.98 12.40
C PRO A 230 4.75 16.48 10.99
N GLY A 231 3.69 16.06 10.31
CA GLY A 231 3.69 15.72 8.88
C GLY A 231 2.44 16.24 8.19
N TYR A 232 2.56 16.46 6.89
CA TYR A 232 1.46 16.93 6.06
C TYR A 232 1.39 16.18 4.73
N GLN A 233 0.20 15.65 4.44
CA GLN A 233 -0.14 14.99 3.17
C GLN A 233 -0.59 16.07 2.18
N PHE A 234 0.32 16.49 1.28
CA PHE A 234 0.04 17.54 0.29
C PHE A 234 -0.89 17.04 -0.81
N ILE A 235 -0.64 15.81 -1.26
CA ILE A 235 -1.40 15.18 -2.34
C ILE A 235 -1.79 13.79 -1.86
N ASP A 236 -3.09 13.49 -1.88
CA ASP A 236 -3.63 12.15 -1.64
C ASP A 236 -4.31 11.62 -2.92
N ARG A 237 -4.57 10.34 -2.97
CA ARG A 237 -5.24 9.71 -4.12
C ARG A 237 -6.58 10.37 -4.39
N GLY A 238 -6.82 10.71 -5.65
CA GLY A 238 -8.04 11.37 -6.11
C GLY A 238 -8.04 12.88 -5.99
N ASP A 239 -7.01 13.50 -5.38
CA ASP A 239 -6.89 14.97 -5.33
C ASP A 239 -6.66 15.57 -6.71
N LEU A 240 -5.96 14.85 -7.58
CA LEU A 240 -5.61 15.29 -8.92
C LEU A 240 -6.27 14.42 -9.98
N GLY A 241 -6.34 14.94 -11.21
CA GLY A 241 -6.93 14.22 -12.34
C GLY A 241 -5.90 13.61 -13.30
N GLY A 242 -6.40 12.85 -14.28
CA GLY A 242 -5.58 12.29 -15.36
C GLY A 242 -4.51 11.33 -14.85
N VAL A 243 -3.29 11.48 -15.36
CA VAL A 243 -2.15 10.63 -15.00
C VAL A 243 -1.65 10.82 -13.56
N LEU A 244 -2.11 11.86 -12.87
CA LEU A 244 -1.76 12.18 -11.50
C LEU A 244 -2.80 11.70 -10.47
N LYS A 245 -3.89 11.07 -10.90
CA LYS A 245 -5.03 10.69 -10.03
C LYS A 245 -4.64 9.84 -8.82
N ASP A 246 -3.62 9.00 -8.95
CA ASP A 246 -3.17 8.07 -7.91
C ASP A 246 -1.85 8.51 -7.23
N MET A 247 -1.37 9.71 -7.57
CA MET A 247 -0.17 10.26 -6.96
C MET A 247 -0.39 10.57 -5.48
N THR A 248 0.61 10.28 -4.66
CA THR A 248 0.62 10.69 -3.26
C THR A 248 1.94 11.39 -2.94
N PHE A 249 1.86 12.48 -2.19
CA PHE A 249 3.03 13.25 -1.76
C PHE A 249 2.84 13.76 -0.34
N TYR A 250 3.81 13.50 0.52
CA TYR A 250 3.84 14.07 1.86
C TYR A 250 5.25 14.50 2.28
N THR A 251 5.30 15.41 3.23
CA THR A 251 6.53 15.83 3.89
C THR A 251 6.36 15.79 5.41
N GLU A 252 7.49 15.66 6.09
CA GLU A 252 7.57 15.62 7.54
C GLU A 252 8.73 16.51 8.01
N ALA A 253 8.54 17.14 9.16
CA ALA A 253 9.60 17.86 9.85
C ALA A 253 9.56 17.49 11.33
N GLY A 254 10.70 17.34 11.97
CA GLY A 254 10.73 16.90 13.37
C GLY A 254 12.12 16.88 13.94
N VAL A 255 12.24 16.18 15.06
CA VAL A 255 13.51 15.95 15.74
C VAL A 255 13.74 14.46 15.91
N SER A 256 15.00 14.06 15.90
CA SER A 256 15.42 12.69 16.13
C SER A 256 16.61 12.63 17.05
N TYR A 257 16.57 11.70 18.00
CA TYR A 257 17.72 11.34 18.83
C TYR A 257 18.42 10.17 18.17
N PHE A 258 19.71 10.31 17.88
CA PHE A 258 20.59 9.30 17.31
C PHE A 258 21.52 8.77 18.37
N ASN A 259 21.69 7.45 18.41
CA ASN A 259 22.77 6.76 19.09
C ASN A 259 23.51 5.91 18.07
N GLU A 260 24.82 6.10 17.97
CA GLU A 260 25.69 5.48 16.96
C GLU A 260 26.82 4.74 17.70
N ASP A 261 26.76 3.40 17.71
CA ASP A 261 27.80 2.53 18.23
C ASP A 261 28.71 2.14 17.07
N PHE A 262 29.97 2.49 17.13
CA PHE A 262 30.97 2.15 16.14
C PHE A 262 31.78 0.90 16.54
N ARG A 263 32.56 0.34 15.62
CA ARG A 263 33.42 -0.83 15.88
C ARG A 263 34.80 -0.41 16.32
N LEU A 264 35.31 0.67 15.76
CA LEU A 264 36.66 1.19 15.95
C LEU A 264 36.67 2.64 16.46
N ALA A 265 35.74 3.48 15.94
CA ALA A 265 35.58 4.86 16.39
C ALA A 265 34.80 4.94 17.72
N ASP A 266 34.88 6.08 18.38
CA ASP A 266 34.11 6.34 19.61
C ASP A 266 32.59 6.41 19.34
N ASP A 267 31.80 5.86 20.25
CA ASP A 267 30.38 5.92 20.19
C ASP A 267 29.88 7.36 20.33
N GLN A 268 28.80 7.69 19.59
CA GLN A 268 28.28 9.04 19.54
C GLN A 268 26.77 9.07 19.72
N SER A 269 26.30 10.10 20.39
CA SER A 269 24.88 10.42 20.43
C SER A 269 24.64 11.87 20.05
N SER A 270 23.54 12.14 19.36
CA SER A 270 23.23 13.48 18.87
C SER A 270 21.72 13.68 18.71
N ILE A 271 21.29 14.94 18.85
CA ILE A 271 19.95 15.37 18.47
C ILE A 271 20.05 16.05 17.12
N ARG A 272 19.24 15.61 16.18
CA ARG A 272 19.20 16.09 14.81
C ARG A 272 17.79 16.57 14.45
N ALA A 273 17.68 17.61 13.66
CA ALA A 273 16.42 17.86 12.97
C ALA A 273 16.19 16.71 11.96
N ARG A 274 14.93 16.42 11.65
CA ARG A 274 14.54 15.46 10.63
C ARG A 274 13.61 16.14 9.64
N ILE A 275 13.96 16.12 8.38
CA ILE A 275 13.11 16.54 7.28
C ILE A 275 13.00 15.35 6.34
N SER A 276 11.79 14.96 5.99
CA SER A 276 11.58 13.88 5.03
C SER A 276 10.51 14.21 4.02
N MET A 277 10.62 13.59 2.85
CA MET A 277 9.58 13.63 1.84
C MET A 277 9.40 12.25 1.22
N LYS A 278 8.16 11.95 0.83
CA LYS A 278 7.82 10.75 0.08
C LYS A 278 6.86 11.07 -1.03
N LEU A 279 7.22 10.64 -2.22
CA LEU A 279 6.40 10.67 -3.42
C LEU A 279 6.16 9.24 -3.88
N ASN A 280 4.94 8.92 -4.25
CA ASN A 280 4.59 7.68 -4.93
C ASN A 280 3.66 8.03 -6.09
N TRP A 281 4.05 7.69 -7.31
CA TRP A 281 3.36 8.09 -8.52
C TRP A 281 3.13 6.90 -9.45
N PRO A 282 2.01 6.23 -9.32
CA PRO A 282 1.56 5.20 -10.27
C PRO A 282 1.09 5.81 -11.58
N ILE A 283 1.49 5.21 -12.68
CA ILE A 283 1.08 5.58 -14.04
C ILE A 283 0.68 4.35 -14.84
N LEU A 284 0.02 4.55 -16.00
CA LEU A 284 -0.42 3.50 -16.92
C LEU A 284 -1.25 2.41 -16.19
N ASP A 285 -2.29 2.87 -15.46
CA ASP A 285 -3.14 2.00 -14.65
C ASP A 285 -2.33 1.07 -13.75
N ASP A 286 -1.30 1.66 -13.09
CA ASP A 286 -0.45 0.99 -12.12
C ASP A 286 0.58 0.01 -12.67
N ARG A 287 0.76 -0.02 -13.99
CA ARG A 287 1.81 -0.85 -14.58
C ARG A 287 3.20 -0.38 -14.21
N ILE A 288 3.37 0.92 -14.00
CA ILE A 288 4.62 1.54 -13.58
C ILE A 288 4.33 2.44 -12.37
N THR A 289 5.12 2.30 -11.32
CA THR A 289 5.07 3.19 -10.16
C THR A 289 6.45 3.81 -9.94
N PHE A 290 6.55 5.11 -10.12
CA PHE A 290 7.72 5.87 -9.68
C PHE A 290 7.60 6.20 -8.20
N TYR A 291 8.72 6.13 -7.48
CA TYR A 291 8.75 6.52 -6.09
C TYR A 291 10.04 7.24 -5.74
N HIS A 292 9.91 8.17 -4.80
CA HIS A 292 11.01 8.87 -4.16
C HIS A 292 10.77 8.88 -2.66
N TYR A 293 11.81 8.61 -1.90
CA TYR A 293 11.85 8.82 -0.47
C TYR A 293 13.17 9.46 -0.08
N SER A 294 13.14 10.50 0.74
CA SER A 294 14.35 11.09 1.27
C SER A 294 14.20 11.49 2.73
N GLU A 295 15.30 11.42 3.45
CA GLU A 295 15.45 11.87 4.83
C GLU A 295 16.74 12.68 4.95
N PHE A 296 16.64 13.87 5.50
CA PHE A 296 17.73 14.77 5.79
C PHE A 296 17.79 15.03 7.29
N TYR A 297 18.96 14.80 7.89
CA TYR A 297 19.20 14.86 9.32
C TYR A 297 20.34 15.82 9.66
N PRO A 298 20.15 17.14 9.64
CA PRO A 298 21.15 18.10 10.11
C PRO A 298 21.23 18.07 11.64
N SER A 299 22.46 18.07 12.18
CA SER A 299 22.70 18.15 13.62
C SER A 299 22.29 19.53 14.15
N LEU A 300 21.54 19.56 15.25
CA LEU A 300 21.16 20.81 15.90
C LEU A 300 22.33 21.50 16.64
N GLN A 301 23.39 20.74 16.95
CA GLN A 301 24.60 21.28 17.58
C GLN A 301 25.59 21.85 16.55
N ASN A 302 25.60 21.28 15.34
CA ASN A 302 26.51 21.71 14.27
C ASN A 302 25.89 21.42 12.90
N ALA A 303 25.36 22.44 12.27
CA ALA A 303 24.67 22.32 10.97
C ALA A 303 25.55 21.77 9.83
N SER A 304 26.89 21.83 9.93
CA SER A 304 27.80 21.21 8.97
C SER A 304 27.88 19.68 9.12
N ASN A 305 27.34 19.12 10.21
CA ASN A 305 27.23 17.69 10.44
C ASN A 305 25.82 17.24 10.06
N TYR A 306 25.65 16.61 8.91
CA TYR A 306 24.36 16.12 8.44
C TYR A 306 24.48 14.79 7.73
N PHE A 307 23.39 14.05 7.76
CA PHE A 307 23.20 12.79 7.09
C PHE A 307 22.00 12.91 6.15
N LEU A 308 22.16 12.40 4.93
CA LEU A 308 21.11 12.36 3.90
C LEU A 308 20.98 10.94 3.39
N THR A 309 19.75 10.47 3.24
CA THR A 309 19.45 9.23 2.51
C THR A 309 18.35 9.49 1.50
N MET A 310 18.49 8.92 0.31
CA MET A 310 17.50 9.01 -0.76
C MET A 310 17.33 7.65 -1.41
N ASP A 311 16.09 7.23 -1.55
CA ASP A 311 15.69 6.07 -2.35
C ASP A 311 14.86 6.55 -3.54
N ASN A 312 15.35 6.35 -4.74
CA ASN A 312 14.66 6.66 -5.99
C ASN A 312 14.45 5.38 -6.77
N GLY A 313 13.26 5.17 -7.32
CA GLY A 313 13.04 3.96 -8.07
C GLY A 313 11.80 3.97 -8.95
N ALA A 314 11.74 2.91 -9.74
CA ALA A 314 10.58 2.56 -10.55
C ALA A 314 10.25 1.08 -10.32
N ARG A 315 8.97 0.80 -10.11
CA ARG A 315 8.44 -0.56 -10.00
C ARG A 315 7.56 -0.84 -11.19
N PHE A 316 7.76 -2.00 -11.81
CA PHE A 316 7.05 -2.45 -13.00
C PHE A 316 6.21 -3.67 -12.65
N LYS A 317 4.92 -3.60 -12.84
CA LYS A 317 3.99 -4.72 -12.64
C LYS A 317 4.12 -5.68 -13.82
N ILE A 318 4.54 -6.92 -13.55
CA ILE A 318 4.72 -7.97 -14.57
C ILE A 318 3.41 -8.74 -14.72
N TRP A 319 2.86 -9.21 -13.60
CA TRP A 319 1.63 -9.99 -13.54
C TRP A 319 1.10 -9.97 -12.09
N GLU A 320 -0.20 -10.06 -11.89
CA GLU A 320 -0.97 -10.15 -10.63
C GLU A 320 -0.15 -10.13 -9.32
N GLY A 321 0.37 -8.93 -8.96
CA GLY A 321 1.19 -8.76 -7.76
C GLY A 321 2.69 -9.02 -7.97
N PHE A 322 3.11 -9.73 -9.03
CA PHE A 322 4.52 -9.86 -9.36
C PHE A 322 5.08 -8.59 -9.98
N VAL A 323 6.18 -8.13 -9.44
CA VAL A 323 6.82 -6.87 -9.82
C VAL A 323 8.32 -7.05 -10.05
N SER A 324 8.87 -6.26 -10.97
CA SER A 324 10.29 -5.96 -11.01
C SER A 324 10.53 -4.54 -10.53
N GLY A 325 11.73 -4.23 -10.06
CA GLY A 325 12.08 -2.91 -9.57
C GLY A 325 13.49 -2.52 -9.95
N LEU A 326 13.64 -1.23 -10.24
CA LEU A 326 14.94 -0.55 -10.31
C LEU A 326 14.96 0.47 -9.17
N GLN A 327 16.02 0.45 -8.36
CA GLN A 327 16.18 1.40 -7.25
C GLN A 327 17.62 1.89 -7.20
N VAL A 328 17.77 3.17 -6.93
CA VAL A 328 19.03 3.80 -6.56
C VAL A 328 18.86 4.35 -5.14
N THR A 329 19.68 3.85 -4.23
CA THR A 329 19.81 4.40 -2.88
C THR A 329 21.07 5.22 -2.81
N THR A 330 20.97 6.49 -2.47
CA THR A 330 22.10 7.38 -2.20
C THR A 330 22.14 7.69 -0.72
N ARG A 331 23.30 7.58 -0.13
CA ARG A 331 23.58 7.95 1.26
C ARG A 331 24.74 8.90 1.30
N TYR A 332 24.61 9.97 2.03
CA TYR A 332 25.65 10.96 2.24
C TYR A 332 25.81 11.24 3.74
N ASN A 333 27.03 11.17 4.21
CA ASN A 333 27.40 11.56 5.57
C ASN A 333 28.48 12.63 5.50
N SER A 334 28.18 13.85 5.94
CA SER A 334 29.15 14.96 5.89
C SER A 334 30.35 14.78 6.84
N ARG A 335 30.25 13.83 7.79
CA ARG A 335 31.31 13.46 8.73
C ARG A 335 31.39 11.93 8.85
N PRO A 336 31.91 11.25 7.83
CA PRO A 336 32.07 9.81 7.87
C PRO A 336 33.12 9.40 8.91
N ALA A 337 33.07 8.13 9.34
CA ALA A 337 34.11 7.56 10.19
C ALA A 337 35.48 7.62 9.47
N PRO A 338 36.59 7.76 10.20
CA PRO A 338 37.92 7.80 9.60
C PRO A 338 38.17 6.59 8.70
N GLY A 339 38.61 6.84 7.47
CA GLY A 339 38.89 5.79 6.48
C GLY A 339 37.68 5.30 5.68
N THR A 340 36.49 5.88 5.87
CA THR A 340 35.30 5.61 5.07
C THR A 340 34.98 6.79 4.13
N GLY A 341 34.27 6.51 3.02
CA GLY A 341 33.77 7.53 2.11
C GLY A 341 32.57 8.28 2.68
N ASP A 342 32.30 9.47 2.17
CA ASP A 342 31.17 10.31 2.53
C ASP A 342 29.89 9.91 1.79
N THR A 343 30.00 9.28 0.62
CA THR A 343 28.91 8.97 -0.30
C THR A 343 28.89 7.51 -0.69
N ASP A 344 27.74 6.86 -0.48
CA ASP A 344 27.46 5.50 -0.95
C ASP A 344 26.29 5.51 -1.92
N ASN A 345 26.47 4.90 -3.08
CA ASN A 345 25.40 4.65 -4.05
C ASN A 345 25.19 3.15 -4.24
N LEU A 346 23.95 2.72 -4.08
CA LEU A 346 23.52 1.34 -4.25
C LEU A 346 22.49 1.24 -5.36
N TYR A 347 22.83 0.51 -6.43
CA TYR A 347 21.94 0.25 -7.57
C TYR A 347 21.37 -1.15 -7.42
N LEU A 348 20.05 -1.27 -7.40
CA LEU A 348 19.35 -2.53 -7.22
C LEU A 348 18.42 -2.82 -8.38
N PHE A 349 18.52 -4.01 -8.92
CA PHE A 349 17.47 -4.65 -9.69
C PHE A 349 16.82 -5.73 -8.84
N THR A 350 15.52 -5.73 -8.73
CA THR A 350 14.78 -6.63 -7.83
C THR A 350 13.59 -7.26 -8.54
N LEU A 351 13.23 -8.46 -8.09
CA LEU A 351 12.01 -9.16 -8.43
C LEU A 351 11.27 -9.49 -7.13
N GLY A 352 9.94 -9.50 -7.16
CA GLY A 352 9.18 -9.82 -5.97
C GLY A 352 7.68 -9.68 -6.14
N TYR A 353 7.01 -9.52 -5.02
CA TYR A 353 5.57 -9.43 -4.93
C TYR A 353 5.15 -8.13 -4.24
N SER A 354 4.12 -7.48 -4.78
CA SER A 354 3.49 -6.33 -4.15
C SER A 354 1.97 -6.49 -4.13
N PHE A 355 1.34 -5.93 -3.10
CA PHE A 355 -0.10 -5.91 -2.95
C PHE A 355 -0.55 -4.54 -2.47
N ASP A 356 -1.78 -4.16 -2.82
CA ASP A 356 -2.39 -2.90 -2.41
C ASP A 356 -3.91 -3.07 -2.35
N THR A 357 -4.47 -3.12 -1.13
CA THR A 357 -5.91 -3.21 -0.89
C THR A 357 -6.60 -1.85 -0.93
N THR A 358 -5.84 -0.75 -1.03
CA THR A 358 -6.38 0.61 -1.12
C THR A 358 -6.98 0.92 -2.50
N ARG A 359 -6.75 0.04 -3.47
CA ARG A 359 -7.23 0.16 -4.83
C ARG A 359 -8.47 -0.70 -5.01
N LYS A 360 -9.57 -0.09 -5.41
CA LYS A 360 -10.74 -0.83 -5.85
C LYS A 360 -10.35 -1.64 -7.10
N ARG A 361 -10.60 -2.93 -7.09
CA ARG A 361 -10.48 -3.82 -8.27
C ARG A 361 -11.50 -3.42 -9.31
#